data_636118da1c9a2cceda92bfaf570e4ea7
#
_entry.id   636118da1c9a2cceda92bfaf570e4ea7
#
_cell.length_a   1.000
_cell.length_b   1.000
_cell.length_c   1.000
_cell.angle_alpha   90.00
_cell.angle_beta   90.00
_cell.angle_gamma   90.00
#
_symmetry.space_group_name_H-M   'P 1'
#
loop_
_entity.id
_entity.type
_entity.pdbx_description
1 polymer ?
#
loop_
_entity_poly.entity_id
_entity_poly.type
_entity_poly.pdbx_seq_one_letter_code
_entity_poly.pdbx_strand_id
1 'polypeptide(L)'
;GICISPIQILVELVEMMQKGLSGFRRFLDVMETESEIRDADNAAELTDVKGHVRYDHVSFHYSDDETPVLSDISIDIPAGRSIALVGPSGSGKTTICSLLPRFYDVTSGSITVDGKDIRGLTLKSLRSQIGMVQQDVYLFDGTIKDNIAYGKPGATDEEIIKAAKCASIHDFIMELPDGYDTYVGERGTRLSGGQKQRIS
;
A
#
# COMPACT_ATOMS: atom_id res chain seq x y z
N GLY A 1 37.30 -22.93 -44.93
CA GLY A 1 36.95 -21.74 -44.07
C GLY A 1 35.61 -21.08 -44.37
N ILE A 2 34.96 -21.35 -45.51
CA ILE A 2 33.79 -20.61 -46.02
C ILE A 2 32.49 -20.94 -45.25
N CYS A 3 32.38 -22.10 -44.62
CA CYS A 3 31.14 -22.54 -43.96
C CYS A 3 31.07 -22.23 -42.45
N ILE A 4 32.12 -21.74 -41.81
CA ILE A 4 32.17 -21.51 -40.36
C ILE A 4 31.43 -20.21 -39.99
N SER A 5 31.63 -19.15 -40.78
CA SER A 5 30.99 -17.85 -40.54
C SER A 5 29.46 -17.89 -40.59
N PRO A 6 28.79 -18.54 -41.56
CA PRO A 6 27.34 -18.66 -41.56
C PRO A 6 26.78 -19.42 -40.35
N ILE A 7 27.51 -20.44 -39.87
CA ILE A 7 27.11 -21.23 -38.70
C ILE A 7 27.19 -20.38 -37.45
N GLN A 8 28.24 -19.56 -37.29
CA GLN A 8 28.35 -18.62 -36.16
C GLN A 8 27.20 -17.60 -36.14
N ILE A 9 26.86 -17.01 -37.29
CA ILE A 9 25.76 -16.09 -37.42
C ILE A 9 24.43 -16.74 -37.03
N LEU A 10 24.21 -17.99 -37.44
CA LEU A 10 23.02 -18.75 -37.06
C LEU A 10 22.94 -19.00 -35.55
N VAL A 11 24.04 -19.35 -34.90
CA VAL A 11 24.11 -19.55 -33.45
C VAL A 11 23.82 -18.27 -32.74
N GLU A 12 24.44 -17.16 -33.14
CA GLU A 12 24.18 -15.84 -32.55
C GLU A 12 22.70 -15.39 -32.71
N LEU A 13 22.10 -15.67 -33.87
CA LEU A 13 20.68 -15.40 -34.12
C LEU A 13 19.78 -16.18 -33.18
N VAL A 14 20.08 -17.49 -33.01
CA VAL A 14 19.31 -18.36 -32.10
C VAL A 14 19.45 -17.89 -30.66
N GLU A 15 20.66 -17.51 -30.20
CA GLU A 15 20.86 -16.96 -28.87
C GLU A 15 20.10 -15.66 -28.67
N MET A 16 20.13 -14.75 -29.64
CA MET A 16 19.40 -13.50 -29.61
C MET A 16 17.88 -13.74 -29.52
N MET A 17 17.37 -14.66 -30.34
CA MET A 17 15.95 -15.06 -30.28
C MET A 17 15.58 -15.67 -28.94
N GLN A 18 16.38 -16.53 -28.35
CA GLN A 18 16.12 -17.15 -27.05
C GLN A 18 16.09 -16.08 -25.93
N LYS A 19 17.04 -15.14 -25.94
CA LYS A 19 17.06 -14.02 -24.99
C LYS A 19 15.83 -13.13 -25.16
N GLY A 20 15.46 -12.80 -26.39
CA GLY A 20 14.25 -12.02 -26.68
C GLY A 20 12.97 -12.71 -26.24
N LEU A 21 12.82 -14.00 -26.55
CA LEU A 21 11.65 -14.79 -26.15
C LEU A 21 11.56 -14.94 -24.63
N SER A 22 12.71 -15.15 -23.95
CA SER A 22 12.73 -15.22 -22.48
C SER A 22 12.30 -13.90 -21.82
N GLY A 23 12.78 -12.77 -22.34
CA GLY A 23 12.35 -11.45 -21.88
C GLY A 23 10.87 -11.18 -22.13
N PHE A 24 10.37 -11.57 -23.31
CA PHE A 24 8.97 -11.41 -23.66
C PHE A 24 8.06 -12.32 -22.83
N ARG A 25 8.47 -13.55 -22.52
CA ARG A 25 7.70 -14.41 -21.60
C ARG A 25 7.57 -13.78 -20.22
N ARG A 26 8.66 -13.27 -19.63
CA ARG A 26 8.59 -12.58 -18.34
C ARG A 26 7.67 -11.35 -18.36
N PHE A 27 7.67 -10.64 -19.48
CA PHE A 27 6.72 -9.52 -19.66
C PHE A 27 5.28 -10.02 -19.68
N LEU A 28 4.99 -11.09 -20.43
CA LEU A 28 3.65 -11.69 -20.45
C LEU A 28 3.25 -12.23 -19.08
N ASP A 29 4.13 -12.92 -18.36
CA ASP A 29 3.87 -13.42 -17.02
C ASP A 29 3.41 -12.29 -16.07
N VAL A 30 4.08 -11.13 -16.14
CA VAL A 30 3.68 -9.96 -15.35
C VAL A 30 2.32 -9.40 -15.80
N MET A 31 2.09 -9.31 -17.12
CA MET A 31 0.83 -8.76 -17.68
C MET A 31 -0.37 -9.68 -17.42
N GLU A 32 -0.14 -10.99 -17.36
CA GLU A 32 -1.18 -12.00 -17.13
C GLU A 32 -1.38 -12.30 -15.63
N THR A 33 -0.51 -11.75 -14.76
CA THR A 33 -0.66 -11.92 -13.31
C THR A 33 -1.96 -11.26 -12.85
N GLU A 34 -2.86 -12.07 -12.38
CA GLU A 34 -4.13 -11.60 -11.84
C GLU A 34 -3.98 -11.17 -10.38
N SER A 35 -4.65 -10.07 -10.02
CA SER A 35 -4.69 -9.63 -8.62
C SER A 35 -5.48 -10.66 -7.79
N GLU A 36 -4.90 -11.13 -6.69
CA GLU A 36 -5.56 -12.04 -5.74
C GLU A 36 -6.77 -11.37 -5.07
N ILE A 37 -6.66 -10.08 -4.78
CA ILE A 37 -7.73 -9.29 -4.14
C ILE A 37 -8.43 -8.46 -5.20
N ARG A 38 -9.73 -8.76 -5.41
CA ARG A 38 -10.60 -8.07 -6.37
C ARG A 38 -11.92 -7.69 -5.73
N ASP A 39 -12.58 -6.72 -6.33
CA ASP A 39 -13.96 -6.43 -5.99
C ASP A 39 -14.86 -7.61 -6.39
N ALA A 40 -15.83 -7.93 -5.54
CA ALA A 40 -16.87 -8.87 -5.90
C ALA A 40 -17.77 -8.26 -6.99
N ASP A 41 -18.38 -9.09 -7.85
CA ASP A 41 -19.25 -8.63 -8.95
C ASP A 41 -20.40 -7.71 -8.47
N ASN A 42 -20.81 -7.87 -7.22
CA ASN A 42 -21.89 -7.11 -6.58
C ASN A 42 -21.38 -6.27 -5.40
N ALA A 43 -20.08 -5.88 -5.40
CA ALA A 43 -19.49 -5.08 -4.33
C ALA A 43 -20.22 -3.73 -4.22
N ALA A 44 -20.60 -3.39 -2.97
CA ALA A 44 -21.27 -2.14 -2.66
C ALA A 44 -20.25 -1.03 -2.34
N GLU A 45 -20.65 0.22 -2.54
CA GLU A 45 -19.86 1.35 -2.05
C GLU A 45 -20.05 1.55 -0.54
N LEU A 46 -18.96 1.89 0.13
CA LEU A 46 -18.97 2.27 1.53
C LEU A 46 -19.21 3.79 1.63
N THR A 47 -20.41 4.18 2.07
CA THR A 47 -20.82 5.56 2.24
C THR A 47 -21.23 5.83 3.69
N ASP A 48 -21.20 7.09 4.12
CA ASP A 48 -21.66 7.56 5.45
C ASP A 48 -21.01 6.82 6.62
N VAL A 49 -19.67 6.68 6.55
CA VAL A 49 -18.88 5.88 7.49
C VAL A 49 -18.89 6.52 8.88
N LYS A 50 -19.34 5.75 9.87
CA LYS A 50 -19.27 6.10 11.31
C LYS A 50 -17.95 5.62 11.93
N GLY A 51 -17.39 4.55 11.38
CA GLY A 51 -16.10 3.99 11.79
C GLY A 51 -16.19 2.95 12.91
N HIS A 52 -17.30 2.21 13.02
CA HIS A 52 -17.36 1.02 13.86
C HIS A 52 -16.68 -0.15 13.14
N VAL A 53 -15.58 -0.66 13.67
CA VAL A 53 -14.82 -1.76 13.09
C VAL A 53 -14.92 -2.99 13.99
N ARG A 54 -15.22 -4.15 13.40
CA ARG A 54 -15.28 -5.41 14.13
C ARG A 54 -14.52 -6.50 13.38
N TYR A 55 -13.66 -7.19 14.10
CA TYR A 55 -13.07 -8.47 13.72
C TYR A 55 -13.85 -9.56 14.44
N ASP A 56 -14.33 -10.57 13.71
CA ASP A 56 -15.18 -11.63 14.25
C ASP A 56 -14.56 -12.98 13.91
N HIS A 57 -13.98 -13.63 14.92
CA HIS A 57 -13.30 -14.93 14.81
C HIS A 57 -12.29 -15.00 13.66
N VAL A 58 -11.48 -13.95 13.49
CA VAL A 58 -10.53 -13.82 12.39
C VAL A 58 -9.32 -14.71 12.60
N SER A 59 -9.05 -15.58 11.64
CA SER A 59 -7.79 -16.29 11.51
C SER A 59 -7.13 -15.94 10.17
N PHE A 60 -5.80 -15.89 10.16
CA PHE A 60 -5.04 -15.51 8.98
C PHE A 60 -3.66 -16.16 8.95
N HIS A 61 -3.23 -16.59 7.78
CA HIS A 61 -1.85 -16.94 7.42
C HIS A 61 -1.51 -16.32 6.05
N TYR A 62 -0.24 -16.07 5.81
CA TYR A 62 0.22 -15.62 4.49
C TYR A 62 0.25 -16.81 3.52
N SER A 63 0.04 -16.55 2.22
CA SER A 63 -0.02 -17.58 1.17
C SER A 63 1.24 -18.44 1.08
N ASP A 64 2.39 -17.88 1.44
CA ASP A 64 3.70 -18.54 1.33
C ASP A 64 4.01 -19.45 2.54
N ASP A 65 3.22 -19.38 3.62
CA ASP A 65 3.43 -20.14 4.85
C ASP A 65 2.09 -20.48 5.51
N GLU A 66 1.82 -21.76 5.71
CA GLU A 66 0.61 -22.24 6.42
C GLU A 66 0.65 -21.95 7.93
N THR A 67 1.74 -21.36 8.45
CA THR A 67 1.86 -21.01 9.87
C THR A 67 0.85 -19.91 10.23
N PRO A 68 -0.09 -20.17 11.16
CA PRO A 68 -1.08 -19.17 11.55
C PRO A 68 -0.42 -17.94 12.17
N VAL A 69 -0.66 -16.77 11.59
CA VAL A 69 -0.23 -15.47 12.14
C VAL A 69 -1.27 -14.91 13.10
N LEU A 70 -2.54 -15.12 12.79
CA LEU A 70 -3.67 -14.79 13.66
C LEU A 70 -4.55 -16.04 13.82
N SER A 71 -5.01 -16.29 15.03
CA SER A 71 -5.88 -17.43 15.37
C SER A 71 -7.03 -16.94 16.21
N ASP A 72 -8.23 -17.02 15.65
CA ASP A 72 -9.51 -16.74 16.32
C ASP A 72 -9.57 -15.38 17.04
N ILE A 73 -9.14 -14.32 16.36
CA ILE A 73 -9.10 -12.97 16.91
C ILE A 73 -10.46 -12.30 16.79
N SER A 74 -11.00 -11.86 17.91
CA SER A 74 -12.23 -11.06 17.97
C SER A 74 -11.97 -9.72 18.63
N ILE A 75 -12.21 -8.63 17.92
CA ILE A 75 -11.98 -7.24 18.39
C ILE A 75 -13.19 -6.42 17.97
N ASP A 76 -13.75 -5.68 18.92
CA ASP A 76 -14.81 -4.69 18.64
C ASP A 76 -14.30 -3.28 18.95
N ILE A 77 -14.34 -2.41 17.94
CA ILE A 77 -13.85 -1.03 18.01
C ILE A 77 -15.02 -0.09 17.69
N PRO A 78 -15.71 0.41 18.71
CA PRO A 78 -16.83 1.33 18.49
C PRO A 78 -16.40 2.61 17.78
N ALA A 79 -17.30 3.20 17.01
CA ALA A 79 -17.10 4.46 16.32
C ALA A 79 -16.54 5.55 17.25
N GLY A 80 -15.55 6.29 16.77
CA GLY A 80 -14.91 7.38 17.53
C GLY A 80 -13.99 6.92 18.68
N ARG A 81 -13.72 5.62 18.81
CA ARG A 81 -12.79 5.09 19.80
C ARG A 81 -11.42 4.82 19.19
N SER A 82 -10.39 4.98 20.01
CA SER A 82 -9.02 4.57 19.68
C SER A 82 -8.65 3.33 20.48
N ILE A 83 -7.94 2.41 19.84
CA ILE A 83 -7.36 1.23 20.50
C ILE A 83 -5.85 1.22 20.32
N ALA A 84 -5.15 0.57 21.23
CA ALA A 84 -3.73 0.28 21.10
C ALA A 84 -3.54 -1.23 21.08
N LEU A 85 -2.86 -1.74 20.04
CA LEU A 85 -2.43 -3.14 19.96
C LEU A 85 -1.06 -3.27 20.62
N VAL A 86 -0.98 -4.03 21.71
CA VAL A 86 0.26 -4.22 22.48
C VAL A 86 0.66 -5.70 22.43
N GLY A 87 1.95 -5.95 22.26
CA GLY A 87 2.49 -7.31 22.22
C GLY A 87 3.92 -7.35 21.69
N PRO A 88 4.61 -8.50 21.81
CA PRO A 88 5.97 -8.67 21.31
C PRO A 88 6.04 -8.53 19.79
N SER A 89 7.27 -8.40 19.26
CA SER A 89 7.49 -8.44 17.80
C SER A 89 6.99 -9.80 17.26
N GLY A 90 6.37 -9.78 16.08
CA GLY A 90 5.82 -10.99 15.46
C GLY A 90 4.43 -11.42 15.98
N SER A 91 3.80 -10.70 16.92
CA SER A 91 2.47 -11.05 17.45
C SER A 91 1.28 -10.69 16.54
N GLY A 92 1.50 -10.38 15.28
CA GLY A 92 0.43 -10.12 14.30
C GLY A 92 -0.16 -8.71 14.31
N LYS A 93 0.37 -7.75 15.10
CA LYS A 93 -0.18 -6.36 15.16
C LYS A 93 -0.25 -5.67 13.80
N THR A 94 0.83 -5.72 13.05
CA THR A 94 0.90 -5.14 11.69
C THR A 94 -0.06 -5.85 10.75
N THR A 95 -0.19 -7.18 10.90
CA THR A 95 -1.12 -7.98 10.11
C THR A 95 -2.58 -7.57 10.36
N ILE A 96 -2.98 -7.37 11.63
CA ILE A 96 -4.32 -6.86 11.97
C ILE A 96 -4.59 -5.53 11.24
N CYS A 97 -3.64 -4.59 11.28
CA CYS A 97 -3.79 -3.31 10.58
C CYS A 97 -3.85 -3.47 9.04
N SER A 98 -3.13 -4.44 8.48
CA SER A 98 -3.08 -4.68 7.03
C SER A 98 -4.34 -5.38 6.48
N LEU A 99 -5.06 -6.11 7.33
CA LEU A 99 -6.31 -6.78 6.95
C LEU A 99 -7.48 -5.80 6.80
N LEU A 100 -7.52 -4.70 7.56
CA LEU A 100 -8.62 -3.73 7.50
C LEU A 100 -8.77 -3.05 6.12
N PRO A 101 -7.68 -2.55 5.47
CA PRO A 101 -7.76 -2.02 4.11
C PRO A 101 -7.86 -3.12 3.03
N ARG A 102 -8.01 -4.38 3.46
CA ARG A 102 -8.10 -5.55 2.60
C ARG A 102 -6.90 -5.65 1.66
N PHE A 103 -5.67 -5.59 2.23
CA PHE A 103 -4.46 -5.96 1.49
C PHE A 103 -4.34 -7.47 1.35
N TYR A 104 -5.00 -8.20 2.25
CA TYR A 104 -5.16 -9.65 2.25
C TYR A 104 -6.59 -9.98 2.68
N ASP A 105 -7.13 -11.08 2.20
CA ASP A 105 -8.37 -11.64 2.69
C ASP A 105 -8.11 -12.58 3.88
N VAL A 106 -9.01 -12.59 4.84
CA VAL A 106 -8.91 -13.47 6.02
C VAL A 106 -9.08 -14.93 5.61
N THR A 107 -8.35 -15.84 6.26
CA THR A 107 -8.50 -17.29 6.06
C THR A 107 -9.82 -17.79 6.60
N SER A 108 -10.25 -17.29 7.77
CA SER A 108 -11.58 -17.54 8.34
C SER A 108 -12.06 -16.36 9.16
N GLY A 109 -13.35 -16.33 9.47
CA GLY A 109 -13.99 -15.21 10.14
C GLY A 109 -14.35 -14.08 9.19
N SER A 110 -14.59 -12.91 9.74
CA SER A 110 -14.95 -11.72 8.97
C SER A 110 -14.48 -10.42 9.63
N ILE A 111 -14.26 -9.39 8.80
CA ILE A 111 -13.99 -8.04 9.24
C ILE A 111 -15.11 -7.16 8.70
N THR A 112 -15.72 -6.37 9.58
CA THR A 112 -16.81 -5.49 9.18
C THR A 112 -16.50 -4.03 9.52
N VAL A 113 -16.98 -3.12 8.66
CA VAL A 113 -17.01 -1.68 8.89
C VAL A 113 -18.47 -1.25 8.88
N ASP A 114 -18.93 -0.67 9.98
CA ASP A 114 -20.34 -0.29 10.19
C ASP A 114 -21.32 -1.43 9.89
N GLY A 115 -20.94 -2.67 10.26
CA GLY A 115 -21.74 -3.89 10.08
C GLY A 115 -21.70 -4.47 8.66
N LYS A 116 -20.96 -3.88 7.71
CA LYS A 116 -20.77 -4.40 6.35
C LYS A 116 -19.45 -5.15 6.26
N ASP A 117 -19.45 -6.41 5.78
CA ASP A 117 -18.24 -7.18 5.53
C ASP A 117 -17.39 -6.49 4.46
N ILE A 118 -16.10 -6.27 4.73
CA ILE A 118 -15.17 -5.60 3.81
C ILE A 118 -15.01 -6.33 2.47
N ARG A 119 -15.26 -7.64 2.41
CA ARG A 119 -15.22 -8.44 1.18
C ARG A 119 -16.37 -8.11 0.22
N GLY A 120 -17.47 -7.59 0.74
CA GLY A 120 -18.61 -7.13 -0.05
C GLY A 120 -18.56 -5.66 -0.46
N LEU A 121 -17.46 -4.96 -0.14
CA LEU A 121 -17.26 -3.55 -0.47
C LEU A 121 -16.28 -3.37 -1.62
N THR A 122 -16.44 -2.29 -2.40
CA THR A 122 -15.43 -1.93 -3.39
C THR A 122 -14.15 -1.47 -2.69
N LEU A 123 -13.00 -1.96 -3.14
CA LEU A 123 -11.68 -1.62 -2.57
C LEU A 123 -11.45 -0.11 -2.57
N LYS A 124 -11.89 0.55 -3.63
CA LYS A 124 -11.77 2.01 -3.75
C LYS A 124 -12.54 2.73 -2.66
N SER A 125 -13.81 2.38 -2.40
CA SER A 125 -14.62 3.04 -1.38
C SER A 125 -14.11 2.73 0.03
N LEU A 126 -13.72 1.48 0.31
CA LEU A 126 -13.14 1.08 1.59
C LEU A 126 -11.85 1.84 1.89
N ARG A 127 -10.88 1.78 0.97
CA ARG A 127 -9.55 2.39 1.17
C ARG A 127 -9.59 3.91 1.21
N SER A 128 -10.54 4.56 0.53
CA SER A 128 -10.72 6.02 0.60
C SER A 128 -11.13 6.52 1.99
N GLN A 129 -11.66 5.64 2.85
CA GLN A 129 -12.07 5.96 4.22
C GLN A 129 -10.99 5.63 5.27
N ILE A 130 -9.86 5.06 4.85
CA ILE A 130 -8.80 4.59 5.75
C ILE A 130 -7.53 5.38 5.48
N GLY A 131 -7.07 6.16 6.45
CA GLY A 131 -5.74 6.74 6.46
C GLY A 131 -4.75 5.77 7.15
N MET A 132 -3.62 5.50 6.52
CA MET A 132 -2.60 4.60 7.07
C MET A 132 -1.28 5.32 7.22
N VAL A 133 -0.72 5.33 8.42
CA VAL A 133 0.63 5.85 8.69
C VAL A 133 1.55 4.66 8.93
N GLN A 134 2.51 4.45 8.03
CA GLN A 134 3.46 3.34 8.12
C GLN A 134 4.68 3.70 8.96
N GLN A 135 5.32 2.69 9.54
CA GLN A 135 6.56 2.85 10.29
C GLN A 135 7.73 3.17 9.34
N ASP A 136 7.83 2.42 8.24
CA ASP A 136 8.79 2.65 7.18
C ASP A 136 8.15 3.51 6.10
N VAL A 137 8.43 4.81 6.15
CA VAL A 137 7.84 5.78 5.23
C VAL A 137 8.66 5.86 3.95
N TYR A 138 7.98 5.71 2.83
CA TYR A 138 8.53 5.96 1.52
C TYR A 138 8.05 7.34 1.02
N LEU A 139 8.98 8.21 0.68
CA LEU A 139 8.70 9.44 -0.03
C LEU A 139 9.10 9.27 -1.50
N PHE A 140 8.22 9.71 -2.38
CA PHE A 140 8.47 9.72 -3.82
C PHE A 140 9.47 10.80 -4.19
N ASP A 141 10.18 10.57 -5.27
CA ASP A 141 11.10 11.53 -5.84
C ASP A 141 10.33 12.74 -6.37
N GLY A 142 10.54 13.91 -5.77
CA GLY A 142 9.78 15.11 -6.03
C GLY A 142 9.89 16.13 -4.90
N THR A 143 8.98 17.08 -4.89
CA THR A 143 8.88 18.12 -3.86
C THR A 143 8.11 17.63 -2.62
N ILE A 144 8.20 18.36 -1.51
CA ILE A 144 7.35 18.13 -0.33
C ILE A 144 5.87 18.25 -0.71
N LYS A 145 5.54 19.26 -1.53
CA LYS A 145 4.19 19.48 -2.06
C LYS A 145 3.66 18.27 -2.81
N ASP A 146 4.45 17.70 -3.72
CA ASP A 146 4.06 16.52 -4.51
C ASP A 146 3.77 15.31 -3.61
N ASN A 147 4.60 15.11 -2.59
CA ASN A 147 4.43 14.00 -1.66
C ASN A 147 3.16 14.14 -0.81
N ILE A 148 2.85 15.34 -0.30
CA ILE A 148 1.59 15.57 0.44
C ILE A 148 0.39 15.43 -0.48
N ALA A 149 0.47 15.95 -1.71
CA ALA A 149 -0.60 15.87 -2.70
C ALA A 149 -0.86 14.45 -3.20
N TYR A 150 0.08 13.52 -3.02
CA TYR A 150 -0.06 12.14 -3.46
C TYR A 150 -1.26 11.43 -2.84
N GLY A 151 -1.57 11.75 -1.57
CA GLY A 151 -2.75 11.21 -0.87
C GLY A 151 -4.09 11.68 -1.44
N LYS A 152 -4.10 12.81 -2.15
CA LYS A 152 -5.28 13.38 -2.82
C LYS A 152 -4.89 14.01 -4.14
N PRO A 153 -4.89 13.28 -5.26
CA PRO A 153 -4.60 13.83 -6.58
C PRO A 153 -5.51 15.01 -6.90
N GLY A 154 -4.90 16.15 -7.29
CA GLY A 154 -5.64 17.39 -7.56
C GLY A 154 -5.97 18.23 -6.33
N ALA A 155 -5.37 17.94 -5.17
CA ALA A 155 -5.48 18.78 -3.98
C ALA A 155 -5.04 20.21 -4.26
N THR A 156 -5.80 21.19 -3.72
CA THR A 156 -5.40 22.61 -3.80
C THR A 156 -4.27 22.90 -2.81
N ASP A 157 -3.56 24.01 -3.02
CA ASP A 157 -2.48 24.44 -2.12
C ASP A 157 -2.99 24.67 -0.69
N GLU A 158 -4.22 25.17 -0.55
CA GLU A 158 -4.85 25.36 0.75
C GLU A 158 -5.10 24.04 1.48
N GLU A 159 -5.52 23.00 0.76
CA GLU A 159 -5.72 21.66 1.31
C GLU A 159 -4.39 21.04 1.74
N ILE A 160 -3.34 21.19 0.93
CA ILE A 160 -1.97 20.72 1.23
C ILE A 160 -1.44 21.40 2.49
N ILE A 161 -1.57 22.74 2.59
CA ILE A 161 -1.15 23.50 3.76
C ILE A 161 -1.94 23.09 5.00
N LYS A 162 -3.25 22.86 4.85
CA LYS A 162 -4.11 22.39 5.94
C LYS A 162 -3.67 21.01 6.44
N ALA A 163 -3.38 20.07 5.53
CA ALA A 163 -2.86 18.75 5.88
C ALA A 163 -1.52 18.84 6.63
N ALA A 164 -0.58 19.65 6.13
CA ALA A 164 0.71 19.88 6.78
C ALA A 164 0.59 20.50 8.19
N LYS A 165 -0.36 21.40 8.39
CA LYS A 165 -0.69 21.98 9.72
C LYS A 165 -1.25 20.91 10.67
N CYS A 166 -2.17 20.07 10.19
CA CYS A 166 -2.71 18.96 10.97
C CYS A 166 -1.63 17.96 11.38
N ALA A 167 -0.67 17.68 10.50
CA ALA A 167 0.48 16.82 10.78
C ALA A 167 1.59 17.51 11.59
N SER A 168 1.42 18.81 11.95
CA SER A 168 2.44 19.60 12.69
C SER A 168 3.81 19.62 11.98
N ILE A 169 3.82 19.73 10.64
CA ILE A 169 5.04 19.82 9.82
C ILE A 169 5.15 21.14 9.07
N HIS A 170 4.06 21.94 9.02
CA HIS A 170 3.99 23.20 8.29
C HIS A 170 5.13 24.18 8.64
N ASP A 171 5.35 24.43 9.93
CA ASP A 171 6.34 25.40 10.40
C ASP A 171 7.74 25.00 9.95
N PHE A 172 8.09 23.70 10.08
CA PHE A 172 9.35 23.18 9.56
C PHE A 172 9.48 23.39 8.04
N ILE A 173 8.42 23.15 7.27
CA ILE A 173 8.45 23.36 5.81
C ILE A 173 8.73 24.83 5.50
N MET A 174 8.14 25.76 6.25
CA MET A 174 8.31 27.19 6.02
C MET A 174 9.72 27.71 6.42
N GLU A 175 10.48 26.97 7.22
CA GLU A 175 11.89 27.26 7.53
C GLU A 175 12.85 26.84 6.41
N LEU A 176 12.40 26.02 5.47
CA LEU A 176 13.21 25.57 4.34
C LEU A 176 13.31 26.68 3.27
N PRO A 177 14.45 26.81 2.58
CA PRO A 177 14.65 27.86 1.57
C PRO A 177 13.58 27.91 0.49
N ASP A 178 13.11 26.75 0.03
CA ASP A 178 12.13 26.61 -1.05
C ASP A 178 10.73 26.22 -0.50
N GLY A 179 10.54 26.19 0.81
CA GLY A 179 9.28 25.86 1.45
C GLY A 179 8.70 24.53 0.94
N TYR A 180 7.46 24.56 0.49
CA TYR A 180 6.76 23.39 -0.07
C TYR A 180 7.37 22.87 -1.39
N ASP A 181 8.09 23.70 -2.12
CA ASP A 181 8.76 23.32 -3.36
C ASP A 181 10.14 22.70 -3.12
N THR A 182 10.53 22.54 -1.85
CA THR A 182 11.78 21.88 -1.47
C THR A 182 11.78 20.45 -1.98
N TYR A 183 12.80 20.10 -2.76
CA TYR A 183 13.00 18.78 -3.33
C TYR A 183 13.55 17.81 -2.26
N VAL A 184 12.82 16.73 -2.02
CA VAL A 184 13.17 15.76 -0.95
C VAL A 184 14.16 14.69 -1.40
N GLY A 185 14.34 14.51 -2.71
CA GLY A 185 15.21 13.51 -3.29
C GLY A 185 14.68 12.08 -3.13
N GLU A 186 15.43 11.15 -3.71
CA GLU A 186 15.06 9.74 -3.63
C GLU A 186 14.97 9.29 -2.16
N ARG A 187 13.81 8.76 -1.75
CA ARG A 187 13.49 8.30 -0.39
C ARG A 187 13.63 9.38 0.70
N GLY A 188 13.61 10.66 0.35
CA GLY A 188 13.68 11.74 1.35
C GLY A 188 14.96 11.73 2.19
N THR A 189 16.12 11.47 1.61
CA THR A 189 17.39 11.28 2.32
C THR A 189 17.81 12.47 3.18
N ARG A 190 17.24 13.64 2.95
CA ARG A 190 17.53 14.90 3.67
C ARG A 190 16.63 15.14 4.88
N LEU A 191 15.63 14.28 5.12
CA LEU A 191 14.64 14.43 6.18
C LEU A 191 14.84 13.38 7.29
N SER A 192 14.58 13.77 8.54
CA SER A 192 14.52 12.81 9.64
C SER A 192 13.34 11.85 9.49
N GLY A 193 13.41 10.69 10.15
CA GLY A 193 12.32 9.70 10.12
C GLY A 193 10.96 10.28 10.53
N GLY A 194 10.94 11.11 11.59
CA GLY A 194 9.72 11.76 12.05
C GLY A 194 9.17 12.83 11.07
N GLN A 195 10.05 13.53 10.35
CA GLN A 195 9.66 14.48 9.32
C GLN A 195 9.04 13.75 8.11
N LYS A 196 9.68 12.66 7.66
CA LYS A 196 9.13 11.81 6.60
C LYS A 196 7.73 11.31 6.96
N GLN A 197 7.56 10.80 8.18
CA GLN A 197 6.29 10.26 8.65
C GLN A 197 5.17 11.30 8.70
N ARG A 198 5.48 12.57 8.94
CA ARG A 198 4.50 13.66 8.95
C ARG A 198 4.17 14.20 7.55
N ILE A 199 5.04 13.96 6.56
CA ILE A 199 4.84 14.38 5.16
C ILE A 199 4.02 13.32 4.40
N SER A 200 4.22 12.04 4.70
CA SER A 200 3.47 10.92 4.13
C SER A 200 2.05 10.85 4.65
#